data_6a09c02e7fab58b6bd4a023ae41e4180
#
_entry.id   6a09c02e7fab58b6bd4a023ae41e4180
#
_cell.length_a   1.000
_cell.length_b   1.000
_cell.length_c   1.000
_cell.angle_alpha   90.00
_cell.angle_beta   90.00
_cell.angle_gamma   90.00
#
_symmetry.space_group_name_H-M   'P 1'
#
loop_
_entity.id
_entity.type
_entity.pdbx_description
1 polymer ?
#
loop_
_entity_poly.entity_id
_entity_poly.type
_entity_poly.pdbx_seq_one_letter_code
_entity_poly.pdbx_strand_id
1 'polypeptide(L)'
;MNWRTRFSAAEKKVDIVVIGTILKEIVHFPDGREIGPVIGSPVAYSSLVMAAQGVNVGIVTYYGGDMPEIIGELDMLDRRNMMPWEHTTTNMLMYREDGTKYINYIKKAPPIRYRDICRAFRACRYFKICPMDYEVEPKLARRLYREGKTVFVDLGGYGGATSDVRYSVEDAYGYKVVSTLCKNSTIVKASQEDLASIVPGRTAEEAARYLLELGARTAVVTCGGSGAFYSQAGREPVWFRPFKAVSEEANGKLDMTGAGDSFGGGFMASYIQNGDINAAMANGNCTASLVIQRSGGCTFKRMPTRERIARRAATGE
;
A
#
# COMPACT_ATOMS: atom_id res chain seq x y z
N MET A 1 31.21 -4.78 7.40
CA MET A 1 30.77 -3.97 8.54
C MET A 1 29.61 -4.71 9.23
N ASN A 2 29.75 -5.06 10.51
CA ASN A 2 28.86 -6.02 11.17
C ASN A 2 27.60 -5.29 11.65
N TRP A 3 26.52 -5.29 10.87
CA TRP A 3 25.24 -4.61 11.12
C TRP A 3 24.43 -5.17 12.33
N ARG A 4 24.87 -6.32 12.88
CA ARG A 4 24.21 -6.97 14.04
C ARG A 4 24.37 -6.25 15.38
N THR A 5 25.18 -5.20 15.49
CA THR A 5 25.60 -4.64 16.79
C THR A 5 24.91 -3.32 17.19
N ARG A 6 23.84 -2.88 16.57
CA ARG A 6 23.15 -1.61 16.94
C ARG A 6 21.74 -1.73 17.52
N PHE A 7 21.26 -2.90 17.87
CA PHE A 7 19.91 -3.06 18.43
C PHE A 7 19.92 -3.68 19.83
N SER A 8 20.35 -2.90 20.83
CA SER A 8 20.04 -3.14 22.25
C SER A 8 19.23 -1.98 22.86
N ALA A 9 18.23 -1.49 22.14
CA ALA A 9 17.09 -0.81 22.75
C ALA A 9 16.02 -1.88 23.01
N ALA A 10 15.34 -1.84 24.17
CA ALA A 10 14.25 -2.74 24.49
C ALA A 10 13.34 -2.92 23.26
N GLU A 11 13.07 -4.16 22.85
CA GLU A 11 12.36 -4.47 21.59
C GLU A 11 11.01 -3.77 21.59
N LYS A 12 10.94 -2.64 20.86
CA LYS A 12 9.71 -1.85 20.75
C LYS A 12 8.65 -2.74 20.13
N LYS A 13 7.52 -2.93 20.81
CA LYS A 13 6.40 -3.71 20.30
C LYS A 13 5.85 -3.00 19.04
N VAL A 14 5.74 -3.74 17.93
CA VAL A 14 5.12 -3.21 16.71
C VAL A 14 3.60 -3.23 16.85
N ASP A 15 2.96 -2.19 16.35
CA ASP A 15 1.50 -2.05 16.35
C ASP A 15 0.90 -2.72 15.10
N ILE A 16 1.63 -2.70 13.99
CA ILE A 16 1.25 -3.31 12.70
C ILE A 16 2.47 -3.84 11.97
N VAL A 17 2.28 -4.92 11.21
CA VAL A 17 3.27 -5.46 10.27
C VAL A 17 2.81 -5.22 8.84
N VAL A 18 3.67 -4.62 8.02
CA VAL A 18 3.42 -4.39 6.58
C VAL A 18 4.25 -5.37 5.76
N ILE A 19 3.61 -6.02 4.79
CA ILE A 19 4.20 -7.10 4.00
C ILE A 19 4.08 -6.79 2.52
N GLY A 20 5.20 -6.85 1.81
CA GLY A 20 5.31 -6.66 0.36
C GLY A 20 6.73 -6.27 -0.02
N THR A 21 6.95 -5.96 -1.28
CA THR A 21 8.28 -5.66 -1.81
C THR A 21 8.59 -4.17 -1.74
N ILE A 22 9.75 -3.81 -1.16
CA ILE A 22 10.39 -2.52 -1.44
C ILE A 22 11.01 -2.62 -2.82
N LEU A 23 10.86 -1.57 -3.62
CA LEU A 23 11.42 -1.57 -4.96
C LEU A 23 12.21 -0.30 -5.29
N LYS A 24 13.09 -0.48 -6.22
CA LYS A 24 13.84 0.53 -6.94
C LYS A 24 13.11 0.83 -8.24
N GLU A 25 12.62 2.06 -8.38
CA GLU A 25 11.83 2.48 -9.53
C GLU A 25 12.64 3.43 -10.41
N ILE A 26 12.64 3.15 -11.71
CA ILE A 26 13.21 4.00 -12.76
C ILE A 26 12.03 4.48 -13.60
N VAL A 27 11.86 5.80 -13.69
CA VAL A 27 10.72 6.42 -14.39
C VAL A 27 11.18 7.02 -15.70
N HIS A 28 10.60 6.57 -16.80
CA HIS A 28 10.84 7.11 -18.14
C HIS A 28 9.63 7.93 -18.62
N PHE A 29 9.91 9.09 -19.20
CA PHE A 29 8.91 9.97 -19.77
C PHE A 29 8.99 9.97 -21.31
N PRO A 30 7.89 10.31 -22.01
CA PRO A 30 7.86 10.34 -23.48
C PRO A 30 8.85 11.30 -24.10
N ASP A 31 9.22 12.36 -23.39
CA ASP A 31 10.19 13.35 -23.80
C ASP A 31 11.66 12.92 -23.63
N GLY A 32 11.90 11.67 -23.27
CA GLY A 32 13.23 11.09 -23.06
C GLY A 32 13.85 11.35 -21.69
N ARG A 33 13.17 12.08 -20.79
CA ARG A 33 13.66 12.24 -19.41
C ARG A 33 13.56 10.93 -18.64
N GLU A 34 14.55 10.72 -17.79
CA GLU A 34 14.58 9.62 -16.83
C GLU A 34 14.70 10.18 -15.41
N ILE A 35 13.95 9.63 -14.47
CA ILE A 35 14.09 9.91 -13.04
C ILE A 35 14.35 8.58 -12.33
N GLY A 36 15.32 8.57 -11.47
CA GLY A 36 15.64 7.40 -10.65
C GLY A 36 17.12 7.09 -10.55
N PRO A 37 17.42 6.03 -9.84
CA PRO A 37 16.45 5.19 -9.10
C PRO A 37 15.85 5.91 -7.89
N VAL A 38 14.53 5.78 -7.70
CA VAL A 38 13.80 6.27 -6.54
C VAL A 38 13.18 5.12 -5.76
N ILE A 39 12.86 5.36 -4.49
CA ILE A 39 12.08 4.39 -3.71
C ILE A 39 10.65 4.43 -4.21
N GLY A 40 10.15 3.28 -4.65
CA GLY A 40 8.74 3.03 -4.90
C GLY A 40 8.23 1.93 -3.97
N SER A 41 7.00 1.74 -3.89
CA SER A 41 6.21 0.61 -3.42
C SER A 41 5.12 0.97 -2.40
N PRO A 42 4.02 0.22 -2.44
CA PRO A 42 2.96 0.31 -1.44
C PRO A 42 3.45 0.08 0.00
N VAL A 43 4.44 -0.82 0.18
CA VAL A 43 5.04 -1.09 1.50
C VAL A 43 5.74 0.16 2.04
N ALA A 44 6.58 0.80 1.25
CA ALA A 44 7.34 1.97 1.69
C ALA A 44 6.40 3.15 2.01
N TYR A 45 5.52 3.53 1.06
CA TYR A 45 4.56 4.62 1.28
C TYR A 45 3.67 4.40 2.51
N SER A 46 3.03 3.22 2.59
CA SER A 46 2.13 2.91 3.70
C SER A 46 2.86 2.92 5.04
N SER A 47 4.06 2.34 5.10
CA SER A 47 4.84 2.23 6.34
C SER A 47 5.32 3.59 6.82
N LEU A 48 5.88 4.42 5.93
CA LEU A 48 6.35 5.75 6.28
C LEU A 48 5.20 6.69 6.69
N VAL A 49 4.05 6.61 6.02
CA VAL A 49 2.83 7.33 6.41
C VAL A 49 2.40 6.96 7.82
N MET A 50 2.33 5.68 8.14
CA MET A 50 1.94 5.22 9.48
C MET A 50 2.97 5.65 10.54
N ALA A 51 4.25 5.54 10.25
CA ALA A 51 5.32 5.96 11.15
C ALA A 51 5.28 7.48 11.42
N ALA A 52 5.03 8.31 10.40
CA ALA A 52 4.86 9.76 10.54
C ALA A 52 3.65 10.12 11.42
N GLN A 53 2.65 9.23 11.49
CA GLN A 53 1.47 9.37 12.37
C GLN A 53 1.66 8.71 13.74
N GLY A 54 2.88 8.31 14.09
CA GLY A 54 3.25 7.79 15.41
C GLY A 54 2.94 6.32 15.65
N VAL A 55 2.74 5.52 14.59
CA VAL A 55 2.54 4.07 14.66
C VAL A 55 3.88 3.34 14.62
N ASN A 56 4.09 2.34 15.48
CA ASN A 56 5.27 1.48 15.43
C ASN A 56 5.06 0.40 14.36
N VAL A 57 5.73 0.55 13.23
CA VAL A 57 5.55 -0.30 12.05
C VAL A 57 6.71 -1.25 11.89
N GLY A 58 6.42 -2.56 11.79
CA GLY A 58 7.39 -3.57 11.34
C GLY A 58 7.19 -3.88 9.86
N ILE A 59 8.27 -4.10 9.12
CA ILE A 59 8.20 -4.44 7.69
C ILE A 59 8.77 -5.82 7.40
N VAL A 60 8.09 -6.53 6.49
CA VAL A 60 8.54 -7.82 5.95
C VAL A 60 8.74 -7.66 4.46
N THR A 61 9.99 -7.65 4.03
CA THR A 61 10.39 -7.42 2.64
C THR A 61 11.75 -8.02 2.35
N TYR A 62 12.05 -8.22 1.07
CA TYR A 62 13.42 -8.47 0.61
C TYR A 62 14.07 -7.16 0.15
N TYR A 63 15.40 -7.07 0.27
CA TYR A 63 16.18 -5.95 -0.23
C TYR A 63 17.57 -6.40 -0.68
N GLY A 64 18.16 -5.69 -1.64
CA GLY A 64 19.54 -5.86 -2.07
C GLY A 64 20.45 -4.77 -1.53
N GLY A 65 21.77 -4.99 -1.60
CA GLY A 65 22.78 -3.98 -1.26
C GLY A 65 23.00 -2.92 -2.36
N ASP A 66 22.18 -2.96 -3.41
CA ASP A 66 22.32 -2.11 -4.61
C ASP A 66 21.56 -0.77 -4.51
N MET A 67 20.95 -0.48 -3.36
CA MET A 67 20.31 0.81 -3.10
C MET A 67 20.33 1.15 -1.59
N PRO A 68 21.46 1.61 -1.06
CA PRO A 68 21.62 1.89 0.37
C PRO A 68 20.70 2.99 0.92
N GLU A 69 20.33 3.97 0.09
CA GLU A 69 19.44 5.09 0.45
C GLU A 69 18.07 4.64 0.91
N ILE A 70 17.56 3.54 0.34
CA ILE A 70 16.28 2.94 0.78
C ILE A 70 16.31 2.62 2.27
N ILE A 71 17.44 2.10 2.75
CA ILE A 71 17.57 1.68 4.15
C ILE A 71 17.55 2.89 5.08
N GLY A 72 18.17 4.01 4.69
CA GLY A 72 18.16 5.27 5.45
C GLY A 72 16.75 5.85 5.59
N GLU A 73 15.98 5.89 4.52
CA GLU A 73 14.59 6.37 4.54
C GLU A 73 13.67 5.53 5.44
N LEU A 74 14.05 4.28 5.72
CA LEU A 74 13.25 3.36 6.55
C LEU A 74 13.75 3.26 8.01
N ASP A 75 14.67 4.13 8.46
CA ASP A 75 15.30 4.05 9.79
C ASP A 75 14.30 4.16 10.96
N MET A 76 13.13 4.80 10.75
CA MET A 76 12.09 4.89 11.77
C MET A 76 11.24 3.63 11.90
N LEU A 77 11.38 2.66 10.99
CA LEU A 77 10.62 1.40 11.00
C LEU A 77 11.39 0.31 11.73
N ASP A 78 10.66 -0.71 12.19
CA ASP A 78 11.29 -1.94 12.69
C ASP A 78 11.68 -2.83 11.51
N ARG A 79 12.97 -2.86 11.23
CA ARG A 79 13.56 -3.52 10.06
C ARG A 79 14.06 -4.94 10.33
N ARG A 80 13.78 -5.51 11.53
CA ARG A 80 14.31 -6.85 11.91
C ARG A 80 13.90 -7.98 10.96
N ASN A 81 12.90 -7.78 10.13
CA ASN A 81 12.45 -8.74 9.13
C ASN A 81 12.64 -8.25 7.68
N MET A 82 13.56 -7.33 7.47
CA MET A 82 14.09 -7.07 6.14
C MET A 82 15.10 -8.16 5.80
N MET A 83 14.81 -8.93 4.77
CA MET A 83 15.59 -10.11 4.37
C MET A 83 16.55 -9.73 3.25
N PRO A 84 17.87 -9.93 3.44
CA PRO A 84 18.83 -9.65 2.38
C PRO A 84 18.65 -10.61 1.21
N TRP A 85 18.75 -10.04 0.01
CA TRP A 85 18.71 -10.78 -1.26
C TRP A 85 19.80 -10.26 -2.20
N GLU A 86 20.00 -10.93 -3.34
CA GLU A 86 21.04 -10.59 -4.32
C GLU A 86 20.89 -9.16 -4.84
N HIS A 87 19.63 -8.74 -5.10
CA HIS A 87 19.31 -7.40 -5.59
C HIS A 87 17.94 -6.93 -5.08
N THR A 88 17.73 -5.61 -5.03
CA THR A 88 16.42 -5.02 -4.78
C THR A 88 15.51 -5.24 -6.00
N THR A 89 14.25 -5.60 -5.79
CA THR A 89 13.26 -5.61 -6.88
C THR A 89 13.30 -4.28 -7.62
N THR A 90 13.42 -4.34 -8.94
CA THR A 90 13.56 -3.15 -9.79
C THR A 90 12.49 -3.16 -10.86
N ASN A 91 11.78 -2.07 -11.01
CA ASN A 91 10.85 -1.86 -12.11
C ASN A 91 11.23 -0.62 -12.95
N MET A 92 10.73 -0.61 -14.17
CA MET A 92 10.69 0.55 -15.04
C MET A 92 9.24 1.00 -15.19
N LEU A 93 8.95 2.23 -14.82
CA LEU A 93 7.67 2.88 -15.03
C LEU A 93 7.79 3.77 -16.27
N MET A 94 7.09 3.41 -17.33
CA MET A 94 7.12 4.14 -18.59
C MET A 94 5.80 4.89 -18.80
N TYR A 95 5.87 6.21 -18.91
CA TYR A 95 4.74 7.04 -19.31
C TYR A 95 4.67 7.13 -20.82
N ARG A 96 3.44 7.09 -21.38
CA ARG A 96 3.15 7.34 -22.79
C ARG A 96 2.68 8.78 -22.98
N GLU A 97 2.65 9.23 -24.23
CA GLU A 97 2.17 10.58 -24.59
C GLU A 97 0.72 10.85 -24.16
N ASP A 98 -0.13 9.81 -24.14
CA ASP A 98 -1.52 9.88 -23.70
C ASP A 98 -1.68 9.91 -22.16
N GLY A 99 -0.56 9.91 -21.40
CA GLY A 99 -0.54 9.88 -19.93
C GLY A 99 -0.74 8.50 -19.32
N THR A 100 -0.98 7.46 -20.13
CA THR A 100 -1.03 6.08 -19.61
C THR A 100 0.36 5.62 -19.19
N LYS A 101 0.40 4.69 -18.24
CA LYS A 101 1.65 4.14 -17.72
C LYS A 101 1.71 2.63 -17.91
N TYR A 102 2.91 2.15 -18.15
CA TYR A 102 3.24 0.75 -18.26
C TYR A 102 4.39 0.43 -17.28
N ILE A 103 4.28 -0.68 -16.57
CA ILE A 103 5.27 -1.14 -15.60
C ILE A 103 5.92 -2.41 -16.13
N ASN A 104 7.25 -2.45 -16.09
CA ASN A 104 8.03 -3.63 -16.41
C ASN A 104 9.00 -3.96 -15.26
N TYR A 105 8.96 -5.18 -14.75
CA TYR A 105 9.87 -5.65 -13.71
C TYR A 105 11.14 -6.23 -14.31
N ILE A 106 12.26 -5.55 -14.09
CA ILE A 106 13.59 -5.96 -14.60
C ILE A 106 14.22 -7.02 -13.68
N LYS A 107 14.05 -6.83 -12.35
CA LYS A 107 14.55 -7.74 -11.32
C LYS A 107 13.46 -7.99 -10.29
N LYS A 108 13.30 -9.23 -9.87
CA LYS A 108 12.32 -9.62 -8.85
C LYS A 108 13.01 -10.38 -7.71
N ALA A 109 12.73 -10.00 -6.48
CA ALA A 109 13.05 -10.78 -5.29
C ALA A 109 12.11 -12.00 -5.16
N PRO A 110 12.43 -12.98 -4.29
CA PRO A 110 11.59 -14.15 -4.10
C PRO A 110 10.19 -13.79 -3.55
N PRO A 111 9.18 -14.65 -3.78
CA PRO A 111 7.87 -14.49 -3.16
C PRO A 111 7.95 -14.57 -1.62
N ILE A 112 7.23 -13.66 -0.97
CA ILE A 112 7.13 -13.61 0.49
C ILE A 112 6.04 -14.59 0.96
N ARG A 113 6.41 -15.46 1.90
CA ARG A 113 5.56 -16.51 2.46
C ARG A 113 5.37 -16.34 3.95
N TYR A 114 4.36 -16.97 4.53
CA TYR A 114 4.13 -16.93 5.98
C TYR A 114 5.37 -17.33 6.82
N ARG A 115 6.15 -18.31 6.38
CA ARG A 115 7.37 -18.77 7.07
C ARG A 115 8.46 -17.69 7.17
N ASP A 116 8.45 -16.72 6.25
CA ASP A 116 9.42 -15.64 6.17
C ASP A 116 9.15 -14.54 7.21
N ILE A 117 7.95 -14.53 7.83
CA ILE A 117 7.61 -13.63 8.92
C ILE A 117 8.32 -14.11 10.20
N CYS A 118 9.15 -13.27 10.82
CA CYS A 118 9.83 -13.62 12.07
C CYS A 118 8.84 -13.82 13.23
N ARG A 119 9.26 -14.62 14.23
CA ARG A 119 8.40 -14.98 15.37
C ARG A 119 7.85 -13.75 16.10
N ALA A 120 8.65 -12.71 16.28
CA ALA A 120 8.24 -11.48 16.96
C ALA A 120 7.08 -10.80 16.23
N PHE A 121 7.13 -10.73 14.89
CA PHE A 121 6.08 -10.11 14.09
C PHE A 121 4.80 -10.97 14.00
N ARG A 122 4.92 -12.29 14.06
CA ARG A 122 3.72 -13.18 14.12
C ARG A 122 2.85 -12.93 15.35
N ALA A 123 3.41 -12.38 16.43
CA ALA A 123 2.65 -12.00 17.62
C ALA A 123 1.78 -10.74 17.41
N CYS A 124 2.05 -9.93 16.39
CA CYS A 124 1.27 -8.73 16.08
C CYS A 124 -0.19 -9.06 15.76
N ARG A 125 -1.10 -8.14 16.08
CA ARG A 125 -2.53 -8.26 15.79
C ARG A 125 -2.89 -7.81 14.37
N TYR A 126 -2.25 -6.76 13.87
CA TYR A 126 -2.60 -6.10 12.61
C TYR A 126 -1.56 -6.37 11.54
N PHE A 127 -2.03 -6.72 10.36
CA PHE A 127 -1.21 -6.96 9.17
C PHE A 127 -1.77 -6.22 7.97
N LYS A 128 -0.90 -5.50 7.25
CA LYS A 128 -1.21 -4.91 5.95
C LYS A 128 -0.40 -5.63 4.88
N ILE A 129 -1.08 -6.24 3.91
CA ILE A 129 -0.49 -6.90 2.75
C ILE A 129 -0.70 -6.00 1.56
N CYS A 130 0.39 -5.53 0.96
CA CYS A 130 0.38 -4.61 -0.16
C CYS A 130 1.49 -4.96 -1.17
N PRO A 131 1.24 -5.97 -2.01
CA PRO A 131 2.19 -6.39 -3.03
C PRO A 131 2.25 -5.41 -4.20
N MET A 132 3.26 -5.61 -5.03
CA MET A 132 3.41 -4.95 -6.33
C MET A 132 2.97 -5.85 -7.48
N ASP A 133 3.37 -7.14 -7.48
CA ASP A 133 3.14 -8.07 -8.59
C ASP A 133 3.12 -9.52 -8.11
N TYR A 134 2.09 -9.88 -7.35
CA TYR A 134 1.85 -11.23 -6.82
C TYR A 134 2.96 -11.80 -5.91
N GLU A 135 3.95 -11.01 -5.49
CA GLU A 135 5.06 -11.51 -4.69
C GLU A 135 4.69 -11.92 -3.26
N VAL A 136 3.47 -11.57 -2.79
CA VAL A 136 2.96 -12.08 -1.51
C VAL A 136 1.93 -13.17 -1.77
N GLU A 137 2.23 -14.41 -1.37
CA GLU A 137 1.32 -15.53 -1.62
C GLU A 137 -0.04 -15.33 -0.90
N PRO A 138 -1.20 -15.49 -1.58
CA PRO A 138 -2.53 -15.38 -0.96
C PRO A 138 -2.75 -16.32 0.24
N LYS A 139 -2.01 -17.44 0.28
CA LYS A 139 -2.00 -18.39 1.41
C LYS A 139 -1.47 -17.74 2.71
N LEU A 140 -0.63 -16.70 2.60
CA LEU A 140 -0.13 -15.95 3.75
C LEU A 140 -1.29 -15.22 4.44
N ALA A 141 -2.13 -14.48 3.69
CA ALA A 141 -3.33 -13.83 4.23
C ALA A 141 -4.24 -14.83 4.92
N ARG A 142 -4.51 -15.99 4.28
CA ARG A 142 -5.32 -17.07 4.84
C ARG A 142 -4.76 -17.59 6.17
N ARG A 143 -3.44 -17.73 6.28
CA ARG A 143 -2.83 -18.22 7.53
C ARG A 143 -2.98 -17.20 8.65
N LEU A 144 -2.66 -15.93 8.40
CA LEU A 144 -2.81 -14.84 9.37
C LEU A 144 -4.27 -14.72 9.85
N TYR A 145 -5.23 -14.74 8.90
CA TYR A 145 -6.64 -14.60 9.22
C TYR A 145 -7.16 -15.76 10.10
N ARG A 146 -6.73 -17.00 9.81
CA ARG A 146 -7.06 -18.19 10.64
C ARG A 146 -6.47 -18.12 12.04
N GLU A 147 -5.38 -17.38 12.22
CA GLU A 147 -4.78 -17.10 13.53
C GLU A 147 -5.47 -15.93 14.27
N GLY A 148 -6.61 -15.46 13.77
CA GLY A 148 -7.37 -14.37 14.39
C GLY A 148 -6.79 -12.98 14.20
N LYS A 149 -5.87 -12.81 13.23
CA LYS A 149 -5.27 -11.50 12.92
C LYS A 149 -6.25 -10.62 12.14
N THR A 150 -6.15 -9.32 12.33
CA THR A 150 -6.79 -8.34 11.46
C THR A 150 -5.93 -8.14 10.22
N VAL A 151 -6.44 -8.55 9.07
CA VAL A 151 -5.72 -8.52 7.80
C VAL A 151 -6.35 -7.49 6.87
N PHE A 152 -5.55 -6.51 6.48
CA PHE A 152 -5.86 -5.56 5.41
C PHE A 152 -5.08 -5.97 4.16
N VAL A 153 -5.76 -6.13 3.03
CA VAL A 153 -5.12 -6.45 1.74
C VAL A 153 -5.39 -5.36 0.73
N ASP A 154 -4.34 -4.89 0.06
CA ASP A 154 -4.43 -4.07 -1.14
C ASP A 154 -4.38 -4.97 -2.37
N LEU A 155 -5.37 -4.86 -3.26
CA LEU A 155 -5.47 -5.69 -4.46
C LEU A 155 -4.64 -5.17 -5.63
N GLY A 156 -4.10 -3.96 -5.57
CA GLY A 156 -3.36 -3.34 -6.68
C GLY A 156 -2.26 -4.22 -7.27
N GLY A 157 -1.58 -5.01 -6.44
CA GLY A 157 -0.55 -5.95 -6.87
C GLY A 157 -1.05 -7.38 -7.15
N TYR A 158 -2.36 -7.59 -7.27
CA TYR A 158 -2.97 -8.88 -7.61
C TYR A 158 -3.83 -8.77 -8.88
N GLY A 159 -3.27 -8.22 -9.95
CA GLY A 159 -3.93 -8.01 -11.23
C GLY A 159 -4.41 -6.56 -11.46
N GLY A 160 -4.18 -5.66 -10.50
CA GLY A 160 -4.48 -4.24 -10.62
C GLY A 160 -3.38 -3.45 -11.36
N ALA A 161 -3.40 -2.15 -11.17
CA ALA A 161 -2.58 -1.20 -11.93
C ALA A 161 -1.06 -1.36 -11.77
N THR A 162 -0.60 -1.99 -10.68
CA THR A 162 0.83 -2.22 -10.42
C THR A 162 1.35 -3.57 -10.89
N SER A 163 0.46 -4.49 -11.29
CA SER A 163 0.86 -5.82 -11.77
C SER A 163 1.32 -5.79 -13.22
N ASP A 164 2.40 -6.50 -13.51
CA ASP A 164 2.89 -6.76 -14.86
C ASP A 164 1.92 -7.69 -15.60
N VAL A 165 1.58 -8.82 -14.99
CA VAL A 165 0.57 -9.75 -15.51
C VAL A 165 -0.77 -9.50 -14.81
N ARG A 166 -1.79 -9.12 -15.58
CA ARG A 166 -3.11 -8.76 -15.06
C ARG A 166 -4.11 -9.90 -15.24
N TYR A 167 -4.22 -10.76 -14.22
CA TYR A 167 -5.30 -11.74 -14.15
C TYR A 167 -6.56 -11.10 -13.54
N SER A 168 -7.69 -11.30 -14.20
CA SER A 168 -9.01 -10.89 -13.70
C SER A 168 -9.74 -12.04 -13.00
N VAL A 169 -10.89 -11.75 -12.43
CA VAL A 169 -11.79 -12.79 -11.88
C VAL A 169 -12.42 -13.69 -12.96
N GLU A 170 -12.25 -13.36 -14.23
CA GLU A 170 -12.67 -14.19 -15.38
C GLU A 170 -11.66 -15.31 -15.64
N ASP A 171 -10.40 -15.13 -15.20
CA ASP A 171 -9.37 -16.16 -15.26
C ASP A 171 -9.45 -17.08 -14.04
N ALA A 172 -9.29 -18.38 -14.20
CA ALA A 172 -9.29 -19.34 -13.11
C ALA A 172 -8.25 -19.02 -12.01
N TYR A 173 -7.08 -18.53 -12.41
CA TYR A 173 -6.04 -18.12 -11.47
C TYR A 173 -6.41 -16.82 -10.74
N GLY A 174 -6.83 -15.78 -11.46
CA GLY A 174 -7.25 -14.50 -10.89
C GLY A 174 -8.42 -14.69 -9.93
N TYR A 175 -9.47 -15.42 -10.33
CA TYR A 175 -10.58 -15.76 -9.46
C TYR A 175 -10.11 -16.43 -8.15
N LYS A 176 -9.23 -17.44 -8.25
CA LYS A 176 -8.69 -18.15 -7.09
C LYS A 176 -7.92 -17.21 -6.15
N VAL A 177 -7.11 -16.32 -6.69
CA VAL A 177 -6.34 -15.33 -5.92
C VAL A 177 -7.29 -14.38 -5.20
N VAL A 178 -8.15 -13.69 -5.95
CA VAL A 178 -9.06 -12.65 -5.41
C VAL A 178 -10.04 -13.24 -4.40
N SER A 179 -10.69 -14.38 -4.72
CA SER A 179 -11.62 -15.04 -3.78
C SER A 179 -10.91 -15.55 -2.52
N THR A 180 -9.65 -16.00 -2.62
CA THR A 180 -8.86 -16.38 -1.43
C THR A 180 -8.60 -15.19 -0.54
N LEU A 181 -8.23 -14.04 -1.12
CA LEU A 181 -7.96 -12.80 -0.38
C LEU A 181 -9.24 -12.23 0.25
N CYS A 182 -10.34 -12.18 -0.50
CA CYS A 182 -11.64 -11.73 0.01
C CYS A 182 -12.09 -12.54 1.24
N LYS A 183 -12.06 -13.87 1.14
CA LYS A 183 -12.46 -14.77 2.25
C LYS A 183 -11.56 -14.70 3.47
N ASN A 184 -10.33 -14.26 3.33
CA ASN A 184 -9.31 -14.32 4.38
C ASN A 184 -8.72 -12.95 4.72
N SER A 185 -9.52 -11.89 4.57
CA SER A 185 -9.14 -10.54 4.96
C SER A 185 -10.26 -9.87 5.75
N THR A 186 -9.90 -8.99 6.66
CA THR A 186 -10.86 -8.14 7.37
C THR A 186 -11.29 -7.00 6.48
N ILE A 187 -10.35 -6.44 5.73
CA ILE A 187 -10.55 -5.33 4.81
C ILE A 187 -9.80 -5.64 3.52
N VAL A 188 -10.50 -5.48 2.40
CA VAL A 188 -9.92 -5.54 1.05
C VAL A 188 -10.01 -4.14 0.47
N LYS A 189 -8.88 -3.60 -0.01
CA LYS A 189 -8.81 -2.29 -0.66
C LYS A 189 -8.39 -2.45 -2.13
N ALA A 190 -8.99 -1.66 -2.99
CA ALA A 190 -8.56 -1.47 -4.37
C ALA A 190 -8.80 -0.02 -4.80
N SER A 191 -8.11 0.45 -5.83
CA SER A 191 -8.53 1.65 -6.55
C SER A 191 -9.61 1.30 -7.58
N GLN A 192 -10.32 2.30 -8.07
CA GLN A 192 -11.23 2.15 -9.21
C GLN A 192 -10.48 1.60 -10.45
N GLU A 193 -9.24 2.02 -10.66
CA GLU A 193 -8.38 1.54 -11.73
C GLU A 193 -8.02 0.05 -11.55
N ASP A 194 -7.69 -0.37 -10.31
CA ASP A 194 -7.45 -1.78 -10.01
C ASP A 194 -8.68 -2.63 -10.30
N LEU A 195 -9.86 -2.18 -9.86
CA LEU A 195 -11.11 -2.89 -10.06
C LEU A 195 -11.47 -3.03 -11.53
N ALA A 196 -11.19 -2.03 -12.36
CA ALA A 196 -11.41 -2.12 -13.80
C ALA A 196 -10.63 -3.26 -14.46
N SER A 197 -9.44 -3.60 -13.91
CA SER A 197 -8.65 -4.75 -14.37
C SER A 197 -9.06 -6.06 -13.70
N ILE A 198 -9.26 -6.06 -12.38
CA ILE A 198 -9.51 -7.27 -11.58
C ILE A 198 -10.93 -7.80 -11.78
N VAL A 199 -11.92 -6.90 -11.90
CA VAL A 199 -13.36 -7.21 -12.02
C VAL A 199 -13.92 -6.44 -13.23
N PRO A 200 -13.54 -6.80 -14.46
CA PRO A 200 -13.87 -6.03 -15.65
C PRO A 200 -15.38 -5.94 -15.90
N GLY A 201 -15.79 -4.92 -16.67
CA GLY A 201 -17.17 -4.71 -17.08
C GLY A 201 -18.13 -4.22 -16.00
N ARG A 202 -17.63 -3.82 -14.82
CA ARG A 202 -18.43 -3.37 -13.68
C ARG A 202 -18.05 -1.95 -13.26
N THR A 203 -19.01 -1.20 -12.75
CA THR A 203 -18.74 0.04 -12.01
C THR A 203 -17.96 -0.26 -10.72
N ALA A 204 -17.32 0.76 -10.12
CA ALA A 204 -16.58 0.58 -8.88
C ALA A 204 -17.46 0.03 -7.74
N GLU A 205 -18.72 0.47 -7.66
CA GLU A 205 -19.67 -0.02 -6.63
C GLU A 205 -20.12 -1.46 -6.89
N GLU A 206 -20.39 -1.82 -8.14
CA GLU A 206 -20.72 -3.20 -8.52
C GLU A 206 -19.55 -4.14 -8.28
N ALA A 207 -18.32 -3.71 -8.61
CA ALA A 207 -17.12 -4.48 -8.34
C ALA A 207 -16.88 -4.64 -6.84
N ALA A 208 -17.08 -3.60 -6.03
CA ALA A 208 -17.00 -3.71 -4.57
C ALA A 208 -18.05 -4.70 -4.01
N ARG A 209 -19.28 -4.66 -4.52
CA ARG A 209 -20.33 -5.64 -4.16
C ARG A 209 -19.91 -7.05 -4.52
N TYR A 210 -19.34 -7.25 -5.69
CA TYR A 210 -18.82 -8.55 -6.10
C TYR A 210 -17.68 -9.06 -5.18
N LEU A 211 -16.78 -8.19 -4.71
CA LEU A 211 -15.79 -8.60 -3.69
C LEU A 211 -16.44 -9.05 -2.38
N LEU A 212 -17.57 -8.43 -1.98
CA LEU A 212 -18.34 -8.89 -0.81
C LEU A 212 -18.96 -10.27 -1.06
N GLU A 213 -19.50 -10.53 -2.25
CA GLU A 213 -20.03 -11.85 -2.67
C GLU A 213 -18.92 -12.91 -2.65
N LEU A 214 -17.69 -12.57 -3.02
CA LEU A 214 -16.52 -13.43 -2.90
C LEU A 214 -16.07 -13.66 -1.46
N GLY A 215 -16.67 -12.98 -0.48
CA GLY A 215 -16.46 -13.22 0.95
C GLY A 215 -15.69 -12.12 1.69
N ALA A 216 -15.42 -10.96 1.07
CA ALA A 216 -14.85 -9.83 1.78
C ALA A 216 -15.85 -9.32 2.84
N ARG A 217 -15.35 -8.92 4.03
CA ARG A 217 -16.19 -8.31 5.07
C ARG A 217 -16.40 -6.83 4.82
N THR A 218 -15.38 -6.17 4.32
CA THR A 218 -15.40 -4.75 3.97
C THR A 218 -14.54 -4.56 2.72
N ALA A 219 -15.12 -3.96 1.70
CA ALA A 219 -14.42 -3.50 0.52
C ALA A 219 -14.24 -1.99 0.59
N VAL A 220 -13.01 -1.51 0.50
CA VAL A 220 -12.64 -0.09 0.47
C VAL A 220 -12.17 0.25 -0.94
N VAL A 221 -12.75 1.27 -1.56
CA VAL A 221 -12.43 1.68 -2.93
C VAL A 221 -12.01 3.14 -2.97
N THR A 222 -10.85 3.42 -3.57
CA THR A 222 -10.38 4.78 -3.83
C THR A 222 -10.70 5.17 -5.28
N CYS A 223 -11.29 6.36 -5.48
CA CYS A 223 -11.78 6.85 -6.77
C CYS A 223 -11.11 8.18 -7.17
N GLY A 224 -9.83 8.36 -6.82
CA GLY A 224 -9.04 9.54 -7.16
C GLY A 224 -9.71 10.86 -6.73
N GLY A 225 -9.93 11.77 -7.68
CA GLY A 225 -10.57 13.06 -7.42
C GLY A 225 -12.04 12.98 -6.99
N SER A 226 -12.69 11.81 -7.08
CA SER A 226 -14.06 11.59 -6.57
C SER A 226 -14.08 11.16 -5.10
N GLY A 227 -12.91 10.90 -4.49
CA GLY A 227 -12.80 10.49 -3.09
C GLY A 227 -12.69 8.97 -2.93
N ALA A 228 -13.37 8.44 -1.92
CA ALA A 228 -13.34 7.01 -1.62
C ALA A 228 -14.65 6.56 -0.96
N PHE A 229 -14.94 5.28 -1.04
CA PHE A 229 -16.07 4.69 -0.31
C PHE A 229 -15.70 3.34 0.28
N TYR A 230 -16.50 2.88 1.21
CA TYR A 230 -16.49 1.48 1.61
C TYR A 230 -17.87 0.84 1.48
N SER A 231 -17.86 -0.46 1.24
CA SER A 231 -19.07 -1.30 1.18
C SER A 231 -18.98 -2.45 2.17
N GLN A 232 -20.12 -2.80 2.77
CA GLN A 232 -20.31 -3.96 3.64
C GLN A 232 -21.59 -4.70 3.23
N ALA A 233 -21.65 -6.00 3.43
CA ALA A 233 -22.79 -6.80 3.02
C ALA A 233 -24.10 -6.28 3.65
N GLY A 234 -25.14 -6.17 2.83
CA GLY A 234 -26.47 -5.72 3.27
C GLY A 234 -26.57 -4.23 3.61
N ARG A 235 -25.58 -3.42 3.22
CA ARG A 235 -25.58 -1.95 3.46
C ARG A 235 -25.26 -1.20 2.17
N GLU A 236 -25.80 0.01 2.06
CA GLU A 236 -25.41 0.94 1.00
C GLU A 236 -23.95 1.38 1.15
N PRO A 237 -23.26 1.67 0.04
CA PRO A 237 -21.90 2.22 0.08
C PRO A 237 -21.86 3.54 0.84
N VAL A 238 -20.87 3.71 1.70
CA VAL A 238 -20.64 4.95 2.44
C VAL A 238 -19.50 5.73 1.78
N TRP A 239 -19.85 6.87 1.19
CA TRP A 239 -18.94 7.72 0.45
C TRP A 239 -18.29 8.79 1.32
N PHE A 240 -17.01 9.05 1.04
CA PHE A 240 -16.19 10.10 1.64
C PHE A 240 -15.66 11.02 0.55
N ARG A 241 -16.01 12.29 0.62
CA ARG A 241 -15.53 13.31 -0.31
C ARG A 241 -14.00 13.47 -0.20
N PRO A 242 -13.30 13.77 -1.30
CA PRO A 242 -11.87 14.04 -1.24
C PRO A 242 -11.62 15.38 -0.55
N PHE A 243 -10.47 15.53 0.09
CA PHE A 243 -9.96 16.83 0.48
C PHE A 243 -9.37 17.52 -0.77
N LYS A 244 -9.59 18.83 -0.90
CA LYS A 244 -9.01 19.63 -1.96
C LYS A 244 -7.48 19.63 -1.81
N ALA A 245 -6.74 19.12 -2.78
CA ALA A 245 -5.30 19.18 -2.79
C ALA A 245 -4.83 20.40 -3.60
N VAL A 246 -3.89 21.14 -3.03
CA VAL A 246 -3.22 22.27 -3.70
C VAL A 246 -1.74 21.94 -3.73
N SER A 247 -1.12 21.99 -4.91
CA SER A 247 0.31 21.69 -5.05
C SER A 247 1.16 22.66 -4.25
N GLU A 248 2.15 22.14 -3.52
CA GLU A 248 3.20 22.92 -2.87
C GLU A 248 4.42 23.11 -3.80
N GLU A 249 4.39 22.55 -5.01
CA GLU A 249 5.44 22.63 -6.00
C GLU A 249 5.33 23.93 -6.84
N ALA A 250 6.48 24.48 -7.21
CA ALA A 250 6.56 25.72 -8.01
C ALA A 250 5.84 25.63 -9.37
N ASN A 251 5.70 24.42 -9.94
CA ASN A 251 5.00 24.18 -11.19
C ASN A 251 3.49 24.01 -11.06
N GLY A 252 2.96 24.09 -9.83
CA GLY A 252 1.52 23.95 -9.55
C GLY A 252 0.94 22.55 -9.80
N LYS A 253 1.76 21.53 -10.11
CA LYS A 253 1.31 20.18 -10.43
C LYS A 253 1.29 19.29 -9.18
N LEU A 254 0.26 18.46 -9.05
CA LEU A 254 0.16 17.41 -8.03
C LEU A 254 0.95 16.17 -8.48
N ASP A 255 1.62 15.52 -7.53
CA ASP A 255 2.26 14.22 -7.74
C ASP A 255 1.38 13.09 -7.21
N MET A 256 0.65 12.42 -8.10
CA MET A 256 -0.29 11.37 -7.74
C MET A 256 0.38 10.06 -7.31
N THR A 257 1.71 9.97 -7.39
CA THR A 257 2.46 8.75 -7.04
C THR A 257 2.33 8.43 -5.56
N GLY A 258 1.92 7.21 -5.25
CA GLY A 258 1.72 6.73 -3.88
C GLY A 258 0.46 7.25 -3.19
N ALA A 259 -0.47 7.91 -3.89
CA ALA A 259 -1.71 8.42 -3.30
C ALA A 259 -2.55 7.28 -2.68
N GLY A 260 -2.80 6.20 -3.44
CA GLY A 260 -3.56 5.04 -2.99
C GLY A 260 -2.89 4.28 -1.83
N ASP A 261 -1.54 4.21 -1.86
CA ASP A 261 -0.75 3.55 -0.82
C ASP A 261 -0.75 4.37 0.47
N SER A 262 -0.64 5.69 0.32
CA SER A 262 -0.71 6.65 1.43
C SER A 262 -2.11 6.68 2.05
N PHE A 263 -3.17 6.60 1.23
CA PHE A 263 -4.52 6.39 1.74
C PHE A 263 -4.58 5.15 2.62
N GLY A 264 -4.11 3.99 2.14
CA GLY A 264 -4.09 2.74 2.90
C GLY A 264 -3.25 2.80 4.17
N GLY A 265 -2.14 3.55 4.16
CA GLY A 265 -1.32 3.84 5.34
C GLY A 265 -2.08 4.70 6.36
N GLY A 266 -2.64 5.82 5.92
CA GLY A 266 -3.45 6.71 6.77
C GLY A 266 -4.69 6.01 7.33
N PHE A 267 -5.39 5.23 6.51
CA PHE A 267 -6.51 4.40 6.94
C PHE A 267 -6.09 3.50 8.12
N MET A 268 -5.01 2.74 7.97
CA MET A 268 -4.56 1.82 9.01
C MET A 268 -4.02 2.53 10.24
N ALA A 269 -3.37 3.69 10.10
CA ALA A 269 -2.91 4.49 11.24
C ALA A 269 -4.06 4.92 12.17
N SER A 270 -5.24 5.16 11.62
CA SER A 270 -6.46 5.44 12.40
C SER A 270 -7.15 4.17 12.86
N TYR A 271 -7.34 3.19 11.97
CA TYR A 271 -8.11 1.98 12.25
C TYR A 271 -7.56 1.15 13.42
N ILE A 272 -6.23 1.05 13.55
CA ILE A 272 -5.60 0.27 14.64
C ILE A 272 -5.87 0.85 16.03
N GLN A 273 -6.29 2.11 16.15
CA GLN A 273 -6.53 2.78 17.43
C GLN A 273 -7.86 2.37 18.06
N ASN A 274 -8.92 2.28 17.28
CA ASN A 274 -10.29 2.05 17.79
C ASN A 274 -11.18 1.16 16.90
N GLY A 275 -10.72 0.78 15.70
CA GLY A 275 -11.51 -0.01 14.75
C GLY A 275 -12.61 0.78 14.04
N ASP A 276 -12.65 2.10 14.19
CA ASP A 276 -13.64 2.96 13.52
C ASP A 276 -13.30 3.14 12.05
N ILE A 277 -14.13 2.56 11.19
CA ILE A 277 -13.93 2.59 9.74
C ILE A 277 -14.19 4.01 9.17
N ASN A 278 -15.13 4.78 9.72
CA ASN A 278 -15.42 6.13 9.23
C ASN A 278 -14.25 7.07 9.52
N ALA A 279 -13.72 7.03 10.74
CA ALA A 279 -12.53 7.78 11.11
C ALA A 279 -11.32 7.35 10.25
N ALA A 280 -11.16 6.04 9.98
CA ALA A 280 -10.10 5.52 9.14
C ALA A 280 -10.21 5.99 7.68
N MET A 281 -11.42 6.01 7.10
CA MET A 281 -11.68 6.54 5.75
C MET A 281 -11.33 8.02 5.64
N ALA A 282 -11.80 8.83 6.60
CA ALA A 282 -11.49 10.27 6.65
C ALA A 282 -9.97 10.52 6.75
N ASN A 283 -9.29 9.79 7.64
CA ASN A 283 -7.83 9.88 7.81
C ASN A 283 -7.07 9.45 6.55
N GLY A 284 -7.53 8.39 5.87
CA GLY A 284 -6.97 7.93 4.59
C GLY A 284 -7.08 8.99 3.50
N ASN A 285 -8.27 9.57 3.29
CA ASN A 285 -8.50 10.64 2.33
C ASN A 285 -7.64 11.88 2.61
N CYS A 286 -7.60 12.32 3.88
CA CYS A 286 -6.80 13.45 4.30
C CYS A 286 -5.30 13.19 4.04
N THR A 287 -4.81 12.02 4.43
CA THR A 287 -3.41 11.61 4.21
C THR A 287 -3.03 11.63 2.74
N ALA A 288 -3.84 11.00 1.88
CA ALA A 288 -3.59 10.97 0.44
C ALA A 288 -3.53 12.37 -0.16
N SER A 289 -4.48 13.25 0.22
CA SER A 289 -4.53 14.63 -0.27
C SER A 289 -3.30 15.46 0.11
N LEU A 290 -2.69 15.18 1.26
CA LEU A 290 -1.47 15.87 1.72
C LEU A 290 -0.20 15.33 1.04
N VAL A 291 -0.14 14.03 0.79
CA VAL A 291 1.03 13.41 0.13
C VAL A 291 1.18 13.88 -1.30
N ILE A 292 0.08 13.98 -2.05
CA ILE A 292 0.13 14.39 -3.47
C ILE A 292 0.48 15.86 -3.70
N GLN A 293 0.51 16.69 -2.66
CA GLN A 293 0.89 18.11 -2.76
C GLN A 293 2.38 18.32 -3.03
N ARG A 294 3.22 17.31 -2.74
CA ARG A 294 4.68 17.35 -2.89
C ARG A 294 5.14 16.23 -3.79
N SER A 295 6.13 16.52 -4.61
CA SER A 295 6.87 15.52 -5.39
C SER A 295 8.07 14.95 -4.60
N GLY A 296 8.79 13.99 -5.18
CA GLY A 296 10.06 13.50 -4.63
C GLY A 296 10.03 12.07 -4.09
N GLY A 297 9.12 11.22 -4.57
CA GLY A 297 9.13 9.79 -4.27
C GLY A 297 8.72 9.47 -2.83
N CYS A 298 9.10 8.29 -2.36
CA CYS A 298 8.76 7.78 -1.05
C CYS A 298 9.83 8.17 -0.02
N THR A 299 9.75 9.39 0.52
CA THR A 299 10.63 9.86 1.58
C THR A 299 9.85 10.18 2.85
N PHE A 300 10.46 9.98 4.02
CA PHE A 300 9.79 10.25 5.31
C PHE A 300 9.38 11.72 5.47
N LYS A 301 10.22 12.64 4.98
CA LYS A 301 9.97 14.09 5.02
C LYS A 301 8.68 14.51 4.28
N ARG A 302 8.26 13.73 3.29
CA ARG A 302 7.04 13.98 2.53
C ARG A 302 5.77 13.54 3.27
N MET A 303 5.90 12.63 4.25
CA MET A 303 4.75 12.03 4.92
C MET A 303 4.12 12.99 5.93
N PRO A 304 2.76 13.13 5.93
CA PRO A 304 2.07 14.03 6.83
C PRO A 304 2.05 13.50 8.26
N THR A 305 2.37 14.36 9.22
CA THR A 305 2.26 14.05 10.65
C THR A 305 0.80 14.05 11.11
N ARG A 306 0.55 13.48 12.29
CA ARG A 306 -0.78 13.47 12.92
C ARG A 306 -1.34 14.89 13.10
N GLU A 307 -0.50 15.84 13.50
CA GLU A 307 -0.88 17.23 13.71
C GLU A 307 -1.30 17.91 12.39
N ARG A 308 -0.57 17.64 11.31
CA ARG A 308 -0.90 18.18 9.98
C ARG A 308 -2.24 17.64 9.48
N ILE A 309 -2.51 16.35 9.70
CA ILE A 309 -3.78 15.70 9.35
C ILE A 309 -4.92 16.28 10.21
N ALA A 310 -4.74 16.41 11.53
CA ALA A 310 -5.76 16.95 12.41
C ALA A 310 -6.12 18.40 12.06
N ARG A 311 -5.12 19.24 11.72
CA ARG A 311 -5.34 20.60 11.23
C ARG A 311 -6.20 20.59 9.96
N ARG A 312 -5.81 19.80 8.97
CA ARG A 312 -6.54 19.71 7.71
C ARG A 312 -7.97 19.21 7.89
N ALA A 313 -8.19 18.22 8.74
CA ALA A 313 -9.52 17.72 9.05
C ALA A 313 -10.42 18.79 9.71
N ALA A 314 -9.82 19.68 10.51
CA ALA A 314 -10.55 20.76 11.17
C ALA A 314 -10.87 21.95 10.25
N THR A 315 -9.99 22.29 9.31
CA THR A 315 -10.13 23.45 8.42
C THR A 315 -10.77 23.11 7.08
N GLY A 316 -10.71 21.86 6.66
CA GLY A 316 -11.12 21.43 5.31
C GLY A 316 -10.15 21.85 4.20
N GLU A 317 -9.02 22.50 4.57
CA GLU A 317 -8.00 23.04 3.64
C GLU A 317 -6.74 22.18 3.56
#